data_f63b3d05c6b08a4712db72aa4c35b048
#
_entry.id   f63b3d05c6b08a4712db72aa4c35b048
#
_cell.length_a   1.000
_cell.length_b   1.000
_cell.length_c   1.000
_cell.angle_alpha   90.00
_cell.angle_beta   90.00
_cell.angle_gamma   90.00
#
_symmetry.space_group_name_H-M   'P 1'
#
loop_
_entity.id
_entity.type
_entity.pdbx_description
1 polymer ?
#
loop_
_entity_poly.entity_id
_entity_poly.type
_entity_poly.pdbx_seq_one_letter_code
_entity_poly.pdbx_strand_id
1 'polypeptide(L)'
;MSVRGKVALITGAGTGIGKATTERMSADGAHVIAGIIGEEERTVASDFTQRILDVRLQSDWDAALADCREQFGGIDILVNNAGLLIEGTAEETSDATWDKIFDINLKGLFRGCRAVIPQMRQRGGGSIVNLASIDALSGAIRHLAYSASKGGVTALTRSLATDHAVDNIRVNAVCPGTITTPMVEKMFKDTGDIDAARNASIAKHPLGRLASAGEVASVIVFLCSNDASFITGQSVSVDGGRSIR
;
A
#
# COMPACT_ATOMS: atom_id res chain seq x y z
N MET A 1 20.09 2.96 -1.37
CA MET A 1 18.72 3.44 -1.15
C MET A 1 18.69 4.08 0.22
N SER A 2 18.40 5.36 0.34
CA SER A 2 18.37 6.00 1.67
C SER A 2 17.08 6.77 1.86
N VAL A 3 16.33 6.37 2.89
CA VAL A 3 15.18 7.11 3.44
C VAL A 3 15.53 7.71 4.82
N ARG A 4 16.82 7.69 5.18
CA ARG A 4 17.31 8.17 6.48
C ARG A 4 16.89 9.61 6.75
N GLY A 5 16.33 9.86 7.93
CA GLY A 5 15.84 11.15 8.38
C GLY A 5 14.56 11.63 7.68
N LYS A 6 13.98 10.84 6.78
CA LYS A 6 12.67 11.13 6.18
C LYS A 6 11.55 10.76 7.14
N VAL A 7 10.45 11.50 7.10
CA VAL A 7 9.23 11.24 7.86
C VAL A 7 8.25 10.47 6.99
N ALA A 8 7.90 9.25 7.40
CA ALA A 8 7.06 8.33 6.64
C ALA A 8 5.77 7.98 7.39
N LEU A 9 4.62 8.08 6.74
CA LEU A 9 3.34 7.55 7.21
C LEU A 9 2.97 6.34 6.36
N ILE A 10 2.69 5.20 7.01
CA ILE A 10 2.35 3.94 6.36
C ILE A 10 0.99 3.46 6.88
N THR A 11 0.02 3.25 5.99
CA THR A 11 -1.30 2.74 6.39
C THR A 11 -1.38 1.23 6.32
N GLY A 12 -2.19 0.60 7.19
CA GLY A 12 -2.26 -0.86 7.30
C GLY A 12 -0.91 -1.47 7.69
N ALA A 13 -0.22 -0.81 8.61
CA ALA A 13 1.15 -1.12 9.01
C ALA A 13 1.26 -2.29 10.01
N GLY A 14 0.13 -2.79 10.53
CA GLY A 14 0.14 -3.84 11.56
C GLY A 14 0.50 -5.22 11.04
N THR A 15 0.27 -5.51 9.76
CA THR A 15 0.48 -6.84 9.19
C THR A 15 1.04 -6.79 7.76
N GLY A 16 1.49 -7.94 7.25
CA GLY A 16 1.82 -8.16 5.85
C GLY A 16 2.86 -7.17 5.28
N ILE A 17 2.55 -6.62 4.11
CA ILE A 17 3.44 -5.70 3.37
C ILE A 17 3.64 -4.40 4.15
N GLY A 18 2.59 -3.87 4.77
CA GLY A 18 2.66 -2.64 5.57
C GLY A 18 3.63 -2.78 6.72
N LYS A 19 3.54 -3.87 7.49
CA LYS A 19 4.46 -4.19 8.58
C LYS A 19 5.90 -4.31 8.08
N ALA A 20 6.14 -5.10 7.06
CA ALA A 20 7.49 -5.28 6.49
C ALA A 20 8.08 -3.95 5.97
N THR A 21 7.24 -3.07 5.39
CA THR A 21 7.66 -1.73 4.94
C THR A 21 8.02 -0.83 6.12
N THR A 22 7.22 -0.85 7.17
CA THR A 22 7.46 -0.09 8.41
C THR A 22 8.78 -0.49 9.05
N GLU A 23 8.98 -1.78 9.27
CA GLU A 23 10.21 -2.32 9.87
C GLU A 23 11.45 -1.98 9.02
N ARG A 24 11.33 -2.11 7.70
CA ARG A 24 12.43 -1.81 6.78
C ARG A 24 12.76 -0.31 6.75
N MET A 25 11.77 0.59 6.66
CA MET A 25 12.01 2.03 6.67
C MET A 25 12.60 2.51 8.00
N SER A 26 12.13 1.98 9.13
CA SER A 26 12.70 2.27 10.45
C SER A 26 14.16 1.83 10.54
N ALA A 27 14.48 0.59 10.13
CA ALA A 27 15.85 0.08 10.10
C ALA A 27 16.77 0.90 9.17
N ASP A 28 16.25 1.45 8.07
CA ASP A 28 16.98 2.32 7.14
C ASP A 28 17.08 3.77 7.67
N GLY A 29 16.56 4.05 8.88
CA GLY A 29 16.69 5.32 9.61
C GLY A 29 15.65 6.39 9.28
N ALA A 30 14.49 6.02 8.76
CA ALA A 30 13.35 6.91 8.65
C ALA A 30 12.63 7.07 10.00
N HIS A 31 11.99 8.22 10.21
CA HIS A 31 11.01 8.43 11.28
C HIS A 31 9.65 7.92 10.79
N VAL A 32 9.18 6.80 11.34
CA VAL A 32 7.98 6.14 10.84
C VAL A 32 6.80 6.33 11.78
N ILE A 33 5.65 6.76 11.23
CA ILE A 33 4.34 6.68 11.86
C ILE A 33 3.58 5.53 11.18
N ALA A 34 3.35 4.47 11.95
CA ALA A 34 2.68 3.26 11.52
C ALA A 34 1.19 3.35 11.83
N GLY A 35 0.36 3.53 10.79
CA GLY A 35 -1.11 3.52 10.89
C GLY A 35 -1.62 2.09 10.96
N ILE A 36 -2.22 1.73 12.08
CA ILE A 36 -2.83 0.42 12.37
C ILE A 36 -4.35 0.58 12.52
N ILE A 37 -5.12 -0.49 12.30
CA ILE A 37 -6.59 -0.39 12.39
C ILE A 37 -7.13 -0.69 13.78
N GLY A 38 -6.43 -1.43 14.60
CA GLY A 38 -6.86 -1.81 15.95
C GLY A 38 -5.70 -2.01 16.91
N GLU A 39 -5.97 -1.95 18.20
CA GLU A 39 -4.97 -2.13 19.25
C GLU A 39 -4.33 -3.53 19.21
N GLU A 40 -5.03 -4.54 18.70
CA GLU A 40 -4.53 -5.91 18.53
C GLU A 40 -3.39 -6.02 17.52
N GLU A 41 -3.27 -5.04 16.62
CA GLU A 41 -2.15 -4.96 15.66
C GLU A 41 -0.91 -4.27 16.25
N ARG A 42 -1.01 -3.73 17.46
CA ARG A 42 0.08 -2.98 18.09
C ARG A 42 1.25 -3.87 18.44
N THR A 43 2.44 -3.50 18.00
CA THR A 43 3.69 -4.17 18.35
C THR A 43 4.24 -3.59 19.66
N VAL A 44 4.54 -4.46 20.65
CA VAL A 44 4.93 -4.06 22.01
C VAL A 44 6.29 -3.37 22.05
N ALA A 45 7.23 -3.77 21.19
CA ALA A 45 8.55 -3.15 21.09
C ALA A 45 8.77 -2.67 19.65
N SER A 46 8.74 -1.37 19.43
CA SER A 46 8.96 -0.79 18.10
C SER A 46 9.75 0.51 18.21
N ASP A 47 10.69 0.71 17.30
CA ASP A 47 11.46 1.95 17.14
C ASP A 47 10.68 2.99 16.30
N PHE A 48 9.35 2.87 16.24
CA PHE A 48 8.48 3.74 15.45
C PHE A 48 7.17 4.05 16.20
N THR A 49 6.58 5.19 15.89
CA THR A 49 5.29 5.61 16.45
C THR A 49 4.16 4.81 15.81
N GLN A 50 3.26 4.26 16.63
CA GLN A 50 2.05 3.57 16.16
C GLN A 50 0.81 4.39 16.49
N ARG A 51 -0.10 4.53 15.51
CA ARG A 51 -1.34 5.27 15.65
C ARG A 51 -2.50 4.49 15.03
N ILE A 52 -3.65 4.47 15.73
CA ILE A 52 -4.90 4.02 15.11
C ILE A 52 -5.22 4.96 13.94
N LEU A 53 -5.39 4.39 12.76
CA LEU A 53 -5.70 5.11 11.54
C LEU A 53 -6.65 4.30 10.67
N ASP A 54 -7.94 4.60 10.78
CA ASP A 54 -8.93 4.14 9.80
C ASP A 54 -8.91 5.08 8.60
N VAL A 55 -8.47 4.57 7.45
CA VAL A 55 -8.34 5.36 6.22
C VAL A 55 -9.66 5.96 5.73
N ARG A 56 -10.80 5.49 6.25
CA ARG A 56 -12.14 6.01 5.95
C ARG A 56 -12.46 7.29 6.72
N LEU A 57 -11.76 7.57 7.82
CA LEU A 57 -12.05 8.70 8.72
C LEU A 57 -11.07 9.86 8.48
N GLN A 58 -11.59 11.03 8.13
CA GLN A 58 -10.76 12.21 7.96
C GLN A 58 -10.06 12.63 9.26
N SER A 59 -10.74 12.47 10.40
CA SER A 59 -10.17 12.76 11.73
C SER A 59 -8.87 12.00 12.00
N ASP A 60 -8.81 10.74 11.58
CA ASP A 60 -7.63 9.90 11.82
C ASP A 60 -6.44 10.35 10.96
N TRP A 61 -6.70 10.76 9.70
CA TRP A 61 -5.70 11.38 8.84
C TRP A 61 -5.18 12.69 9.43
N ASP A 62 -6.08 13.56 9.92
CA ASP A 62 -5.73 14.85 10.52
C ASP A 62 -4.85 14.65 11.75
N ALA A 63 -5.19 13.68 12.59
CA ALA A 63 -4.44 13.33 13.78
C ALA A 63 -3.04 12.75 13.45
N ALA A 64 -2.95 11.83 12.47
CA ALA A 64 -1.66 11.26 12.05
C ALA A 64 -0.73 12.34 11.45
N LEU A 65 -1.28 13.28 10.69
CA LEU A 65 -0.52 14.39 10.12
C LEU A 65 -0.15 15.46 11.14
N ALA A 66 -0.94 15.63 12.20
CA ALA A 66 -0.54 16.46 13.34
C ALA A 66 0.70 15.88 14.02
N ASP A 67 0.74 14.55 14.27
CA ASP A 67 1.93 13.89 14.81
C ASP A 67 3.17 14.09 13.92
N CYS A 68 3.04 13.94 12.59
CA CYS A 68 4.12 14.18 11.66
C CYS A 68 4.67 15.60 11.80
N ARG A 69 3.78 16.58 11.88
CA ARG A 69 4.15 18.00 11.98
C ARG A 69 4.75 18.33 13.33
N GLU A 70 4.16 17.87 14.43
CA GLU A 70 4.59 18.23 15.79
C GLU A 70 5.91 17.56 16.17
N GLN A 71 6.10 16.30 15.79
CA GLN A 71 7.31 15.55 16.16
C GLN A 71 8.48 15.79 15.17
N PHE A 72 8.19 16.00 13.88
CA PHE A 72 9.21 15.97 12.83
C PHE A 72 9.11 17.15 11.81
N GLY A 73 8.22 18.10 12.04
CA GLY A 73 8.07 19.27 11.16
C GLY A 73 7.29 19.01 9.86
N GLY A 74 6.67 17.83 9.70
CA GLY A 74 5.82 17.46 8.55
C GLY A 74 6.16 16.09 7.97
N ILE A 75 5.62 15.76 6.81
CA ILE A 75 5.72 14.44 6.15
C ILE A 75 6.49 14.52 4.84
N ASP A 76 7.34 13.53 4.56
CA ASP A 76 8.10 13.36 3.31
C ASP A 76 7.59 12.18 2.47
N ILE A 77 7.07 11.12 3.12
CA ILE A 77 6.70 9.87 2.48
C ILE A 77 5.32 9.42 2.95
N LEU A 78 4.44 9.07 2.00
CA LEU A 78 3.21 8.35 2.26
C LEU A 78 3.23 6.99 1.57
N VAL A 79 2.95 5.92 2.33
CA VAL A 79 2.67 4.59 1.77
C VAL A 79 1.22 4.22 2.05
N ASN A 80 0.39 4.32 1.03
CA ASN A 80 -1.00 3.88 1.07
C ASN A 80 -1.06 2.37 0.86
N ASN A 81 -0.93 1.60 1.94
CA ASN A 81 -0.92 0.14 1.89
C ASN A 81 -2.25 -0.49 2.39
N ALA A 82 -3.01 0.20 3.23
CA ALA A 82 -4.29 -0.32 3.72
C ALA A 82 -5.19 -0.81 2.57
N GLY A 83 -5.76 -1.99 2.73
CA GLY A 83 -6.60 -2.59 1.70
C GLY A 83 -7.38 -3.81 2.20
N LEU A 84 -8.47 -4.09 1.52
CA LEU A 84 -9.41 -5.18 1.80
C LEU A 84 -9.69 -5.94 0.52
N LEU A 85 -9.69 -7.27 0.60
CA LEU A 85 -10.18 -8.19 -0.43
C LEU A 85 -11.42 -8.91 0.11
N ILE A 86 -12.50 -8.87 -0.66
CA ILE A 86 -13.67 -9.72 -0.51
C ILE A 86 -13.95 -10.31 -1.88
N GLU A 87 -14.00 -11.63 -1.97
CA GLU A 87 -14.25 -12.35 -3.22
C GLU A 87 -15.72 -12.27 -3.61
N GLY A 88 -15.98 -12.19 -4.92
CA GLY A 88 -17.31 -12.24 -5.50
C GLY A 88 -17.30 -12.00 -7.00
N THR A 89 -18.25 -12.63 -7.71
CA THR A 89 -18.63 -12.31 -9.10
C THR A 89 -19.50 -11.06 -9.12
N ALA A 90 -19.96 -10.64 -10.31
CA ALA A 90 -20.86 -9.48 -10.43
C ALA A 90 -22.22 -9.72 -9.73
N GLU A 91 -22.74 -10.94 -9.83
CA GLU A 91 -24.02 -11.26 -9.21
C GLU A 91 -23.92 -11.49 -7.69
N GLU A 92 -22.75 -11.86 -7.19
CA GLU A 92 -22.51 -12.12 -5.76
C GLU A 92 -22.08 -10.88 -5.00
N THR A 93 -21.60 -9.84 -5.69
CA THR A 93 -21.09 -8.61 -5.05
C THR A 93 -22.25 -7.65 -4.80
N SER A 94 -22.68 -7.53 -3.56
CA SER A 94 -23.68 -6.53 -3.17
C SER A 94 -23.12 -5.10 -3.23
N ASP A 95 -24.01 -4.10 -3.37
CA ASP A 95 -23.64 -2.68 -3.31
C ASP A 95 -22.86 -2.35 -2.03
N ALA A 96 -23.28 -2.89 -0.89
CA ALA A 96 -22.60 -2.67 0.39
C ALA A 96 -21.17 -3.25 0.41
N THR A 97 -20.95 -4.41 -0.24
CA THR A 97 -19.62 -5.02 -0.39
C THR A 97 -18.75 -4.18 -1.34
N TRP A 98 -19.32 -3.75 -2.46
CA TRP A 98 -18.68 -2.85 -3.41
C TRP A 98 -18.25 -1.54 -2.72
N ASP A 99 -19.17 -0.86 -2.06
CA ASP A 99 -18.91 0.41 -1.38
C ASP A 99 -17.82 0.27 -0.31
N LYS A 100 -17.87 -0.80 0.48
CA LYS A 100 -16.86 -1.06 1.51
C LYS A 100 -15.45 -1.23 0.91
N ILE A 101 -15.32 -1.99 -0.18
CA ILE A 101 -14.04 -2.19 -0.87
C ILE A 101 -13.52 -0.86 -1.44
N PHE A 102 -14.38 -0.10 -2.10
CA PHE A 102 -14.00 1.19 -2.70
C PHE A 102 -13.68 2.25 -1.64
N ASP A 103 -14.42 2.29 -0.54
CA ASP A 103 -14.18 3.27 0.53
C ASP A 103 -12.82 3.05 1.22
N ILE A 104 -12.37 1.79 1.35
CA ILE A 104 -11.05 1.46 1.90
C ILE A 104 -9.96 1.58 0.83
N ASN A 105 -10.09 0.82 -0.29
CA ASN A 105 -8.99 0.61 -1.21
C ASN A 105 -8.69 1.82 -2.11
N LEU A 106 -9.70 2.63 -2.42
CA LEU A 106 -9.57 3.75 -3.35
C LEU A 106 -9.83 5.10 -2.69
N LYS A 107 -10.99 5.28 -2.03
CA LYS A 107 -11.34 6.56 -1.43
C LYS A 107 -10.50 6.86 -0.19
N GLY A 108 -10.18 5.85 0.63
CA GLY A 108 -9.26 5.99 1.76
C GLY A 108 -7.86 6.43 1.31
N LEU A 109 -7.34 5.79 0.25
CA LEU A 109 -6.08 6.17 -0.39
C LEU A 109 -6.12 7.61 -0.94
N PHE A 110 -7.20 7.99 -1.62
CA PHE A 110 -7.40 9.38 -2.09
C PHE A 110 -7.38 10.38 -0.93
N ARG A 111 -8.06 10.07 0.19
CA ARG A 111 -8.05 10.92 1.40
C ARG A 111 -6.62 11.12 1.91
N GLY A 112 -5.81 10.05 1.95
CA GLY A 112 -4.41 10.12 2.34
C GLY A 112 -3.60 11.04 1.43
N CYS A 113 -3.69 10.84 0.11
CA CYS A 113 -3.00 11.71 -0.85
C CYS A 113 -3.40 13.17 -0.67
N ARG A 114 -4.70 13.45 -0.61
CA ARG A 114 -5.22 14.82 -0.41
C ARG A 114 -4.71 15.45 0.87
N ALA A 115 -4.59 14.68 1.94
CA ALA A 115 -4.19 15.18 3.25
C ALA A 115 -2.67 15.51 3.32
N VAL A 116 -1.80 14.69 2.68
CA VAL A 116 -0.34 14.87 2.77
C VAL A 116 0.22 15.92 1.82
N ILE A 117 -0.38 16.09 0.64
CA ILE A 117 0.13 16.96 -0.43
C ILE A 117 0.44 18.39 0.04
N PRO A 118 -0.43 19.08 0.82
CA PRO A 118 -0.11 20.42 1.30
C PRO A 118 1.15 20.48 2.16
N GLN A 119 1.37 19.49 3.04
CA GLN A 119 2.57 19.46 3.88
C GLN A 119 3.82 19.10 3.06
N MET A 120 3.72 18.14 2.12
CA MET A 120 4.83 17.80 1.21
C MET A 120 5.24 19.01 0.37
N ARG A 121 4.28 19.78 -0.16
CA ARG A 121 4.57 21.02 -0.89
C ARG A 121 5.32 22.03 -0.03
N GLN A 122 4.93 22.25 1.22
CA GLN A 122 5.60 23.14 2.16
C GLN A 122 7.04 22.68 2.47
N ARG A 123 7.31 21.37 2.42
CA ARG A 123 8.64 20.80 2.61
C ARG A 123 9.50 20.74 1.33
N GLY A 124 8.98 21.22 0.20
CA GLY A 124 9.69 21.25 -1.08
C GLY A 124 9.63 19.95 -1.88
N GLY A 125 8.70 19.06 -1.57
CA GLY A 125 8.47 17.82 -2.29
C GLY A 125 8.18 16.62 -1.41
N GLY A 126 8.01 15.45 -2.03
CA GLY A 126 7.70 14.21 -1.31
C GLY A 126 7.62 13.00 -2.21
N SER A 127 7.33 11.84 -1.62
CA SER A 127 7.07 10.61 -2.36
C SER A 127 5.84 9.88 -1.83
N ILE A 128 4.93 9.54 -2.72
CA ILE A 128 3.73 8.74 -2.43
C ILE A 128 3.85 7.41 -3.15
N VAL A 129 3.69 6.31 -2.41
CA VAL A 129 3.61 4.96 -2.99
C VAL A 129 2.26 4.35 -2.65
N ASN A 130 1.51 3.97 -3.68
CA ASN A 130 0.18 3.40 -3.59
C ASN A 130 0.22 1.89 -3.82
N LEU A 131 -0.32 1.08 -2.91
CA LEU A 131 -0.44 -0.36 -3.10
C LEU A 131 -1.65 -0.67 -4.00
N ALA A 132 -1.36 -0.93 -5.27
CA ALA A 132 -2.29 -1.52 -6.23
C ALA A 132 -2.31 -3.06 -6.09
N SER A 133 -2.36 -3.78 -7.18
CA SER A 133 -2.30 -5.24 -7.29
C SER A 133 -1.99 -5.62 -8.73
N ILE A 134 -1.49 -6.82 -8.96
CA ILE A 134 -1.49 -7.42 -10.28
C ILE A 134 -2.90 -7.48 -10.88
N ASP A 135 -3.93 -7.61 -10.04
CA ASP A 135 -5.33 -7.64 -10.46
C ASP A 135 -5.83 -6.29 -11.00
N ALA A 136 -5.06 -5.21 -10.83
CA ALA A 136 -5.28 -3.93 -11.51
C ALA A 136 -4.86 -3.95 -12.99
N LEU A 137 -4.02 -4.90 -13.37
CA LEU A 137 -3.38 -5.02 -14.69
C LEU A 137 -3.92 -6.22 -15.49
N SER A 138 -4.44 -7.23 -14.79
CA SER A 138 -5.00 -8.45 -15.36
C SER A 138 -6.28 -8.87 -14.64
N GLY A 139 -7.13 -9.63 -15.31
CA GLY A 139 -8.34 -10.20 -14.68
C GLY A 139 -7.99 -11.25 -13.63
N ALA A 140 -8.81 -11.31 -12.59
CA ALA A 140 -8.74 -12.35 -11.55
C ALA A 140 -10.13 -12.89 -11.26
N ILE A 141 -10.24 -14.23 -11.13
CA ILE A 141 -11.50 -14.89 -10.86
C ILE A 141 -12.00 -14.46 -9.48
N ARG A 142 -13.28 -14.06 -9.39
CA ARG A 142 -13.99 -13.67 -8.16
C ARG A 142 -13.40 -12.43 -7.45
N HIS A 143 -12.59 -11.61 -8.12
CA HIS A 143 -12.02 -10.39 -7.55
C HIS A 143 -12.61 -9.11 -8.18
N LEU A 144 -13.89 -9.14 -8.64
CA LEU A 144 -14.49 -8.05 -9.41
C LEU A 144 -14.29 -6.66 -8.78
N ALA A 145 -14.84 -6.44 -7.59
CA ALA A 145 -14.78 -5.15 -6.91
C ALA A 145 -13.35 -4.77 -6.49
N TYR A 146 -12.58 -5.78 -6.05
CA TYR A 146 -11.17 -5.60 -5.70
C TYR A 146 -10.35 -5.13 -6.90
N SER A 147 -10.42 -5.85 -8.04
CA SER A 147 -9.72 -5.50 -9.27
C SER A 147 -10.10 -4.11 -9.76
N ALA A 148 -11.39 -3.78 -9.76
CA ALA A 148 -11.88 -2.46 -10.13
C ALA A 148 -11.31 -1.35 -9.21
N SER A 149 -11.30 -1.57 -7.88
CA SER A 149 -10.72 -0.63 -6.93
C SER A 149 -9.21 -0.43 -7.15
N LYS A 150 -8.47 -1.51 -7.39
CA LYS A 150 -7.01 -1.47 -7.63
C LYS A 150 -6.67 -0.91 -9.02
N GLY A 151 -7.52 -1.10 -10.02
CA GLY A 151 -7.45 -0.38 -11.30
C GLY A 151 -7.62 1.13 -11.12
N GLY A 152 -8.56 1.55 -10.27
CA GLY A 152 -8.73 2.94 -9.87
C GLY A 152 -7.47 3.53 -9.21
N VAL A 153 -6.76 2.75 -8.38
CA VAL A 153 -5.49 3.17 -7.76
C VAL A 153 -4.43 3.48 -8.80
N THR A 154 -4.27 2.65 -9.85
CA THR A 154 -3.29 2.90 -10.90
C THR A 154 -3.63 4.14 -11.74
N ALA A 155 -4.92 4.38 -12.01
CA ALA A 155 -5.38 5.57 -12.71
C ALA A 155 -5.16 6.84 -11.86
N LEU A 156 -5.55 6.80 -10.58
CA LEU A 156 -5.35 7.90 -9.63
C LEU A 156 -3.85 8.23 -9.46
N THR A 157 -2.99 7.22 -9.42
CA THR A 157 -1.54 7.39 -9.32
C THR A 157 -0.99 8.23 -10.48
N ARG A 158 -1.40 7.96 -11.72
CA ARG A 158 -0.97 8.72 -12.90
C ARG A 158 -1.44 10.18 -12.86
N SER A 159 -2.71 10.40 -12.49
CA SER A 159 -3.25 11.76 -12.38
C SER A 159 -2.52 12.57 -11.32
N LEU A 160 -2.36 12.01 -10.11
CA LEU A 160 -1.63 12.69 -9.03
C LEU A 160 -0.17 12.98 -9.40
N ALA A 161 0.49 12.05 -10.09
CA ALA A 161 1.87 12.25 -10.55
C ALA A 161 1.97 13.43 -11.52
N THR A 162 1.02 13.56 -12.44
CA THR A 162 0.96 14.67 -13.40
C THR A 162 0.65 16.00 -12.71
N ASP A 163 -0.34 16.02 -11.82
CA ASP A 163 -0.80 17.24 -11.15
C ASP A 163 0.26 17.82 -10.22
N HIS A 164 1.08 16.96 -9.56
CA HIS A 164 1.99 17.35 -8.49
C HIS A 164 3.48 17.23 -8.83
N ALA A 165 3.83 16.95 -10.08
CA ALA A 165 5.22 16.97 -10.52
C ALA A 165 5.87 18.36 -10.31
N VAL A 166 5.12 19.44 -10.55
CA VAL A 166 5.55 20.82 -10.33
C VAL A 166 5.84 21.14 -8.86
N ASP A 167 5.26 20.39 -7.95
CA ASP A 167 5.49 20.48 -6.50
C ASP A 167 6.67 19.61 -6.04
N ASN A 168 7.39 18.95 -6.97
CA ASN A 168 8.42 17.94 -6.68
C ASN A 168 7.89 16.75 -5.85
N ILE A 169 6.62 16.38 -6.06
CA ILE A 169 5.99 15.22 -5.41
C ILE A 169 5.90 14.09 -6.44
N ARG A 170 6.57 12.97 -6.16
CA ARG A 170 6.50 11.78 -6.98
C ARG A 170 5.40 10.85 -6.47
N VAL A 171 4.62 10.27 -7.37
CA VAL A 171 3.54 9.35 -7.02
C VAL A 171 3.67 8.10 -7.89
N ASN A 172 3.86 6.93 -7.27
CA ASN A 172 3.98 5.66 -7.98
C ASN A 172 3.06 4.60 -7.35
N ALA A 173 2.72 3.58 -8.10
CA ALA A 173 2.02 2.41 -7.62
C ALA A 173 2.93 1.18 -7.63
N VAL A 174 2.76 0.30 -6.65
CA VAL A 174 3.32 -1.05 -6.65
C VAL A 174 2.18 -2.04 -6.88
N CYS A 175 2.38 -2.99 -7.79
CA CYS A 175 1.41 -4.02 -8.16
C CYS A 175 1.96 -5.40 -7.76
N PRO A 176 1.77 -5.85 -6.51
CA PRO A 176 2.23 -7.15 -6.07
C PRO A 176 1.44 -8.28 -6.74
N GLY A 177 2.13 -9.42 -6.98
CA GLY A 177 1.49 -10.70 -7.24
C GLY A 177 0.91 -11.30 -5.96
N THR A 178 0.95 -12.63 -5.84
CA THR A 178 0.57 -13.31 -4.60
C THR A 178 1.73 -13.27 -3.60
N ILE A 179 1.51 -12.60 -2.48
CA ILE A 179 2.51 -12.38 -1.43
C ILE A 179 2.12 -13.15 -0.17
N THR A 180 3.07 -13.84 0.45
CA THR A 180 2.85 -14.55 1.72
C THR A 180 2.53 -13.54 2.83
N THR A 181 1.24 -13.37 3.14
CA THR A 181 0.69 -12.44 4.11
C THR A 181 -0.50 -13.08 4.83
N PRO A 182 -0.92 -12.57 6.01
CA PRO A 182 -2.13 -13.07 6.68
C PRO A 182 -3.39 -13.04 5.80
N MET A 183 -3.53 -12.03 4.94
CA MET A 183 -4.65 -11.93 3.99
C MET A 183 -4.67 -13.11 3.01
N VAL A 184 -3.52 -13.46 2.42
CA VAL A 184 -3.40 -14.56 1.46
C VAL A 184 -3.50 -15.91 2.15
N GLU A 185 -2.92 -16.07 3.34
CA GLU A 185 -3.07 -17.31 4.13
C GLU A 185 -4.53 -17.56 4.52
N LYS A 186 -5.27 -16.49 4.88
CA LYS A 186 -6.72 -16.62 5.10
C LYS A 186 -7.44 -17.05 3.84
N MET A 187 -7.15 -16.42 2.69
CA MET A 187 -7.74 -16.78 1.41
C MET A 187 -7.51 -18.26 1.07
N PHE A 188 -6.29 -18.79 1.29
CA PHE A 188 -6.01 -20.22 1.08
C PHE A 188 -6.80 -21.11 2.05
N LYS A 189 -6.93 -20.73 3.33
CA LYS A 189 -7.74 -21.46 4.30
C LYS A 189 -9.22 -21.53 3.92
N ASP A 190 -9.75 -20.45 3.40
CA ASP A 190 -11.16 -20.34 3.00
C ASP A 190 -11.52 -21.26 1.81
N THR A 191 -10.53 -21.75 1.03
CA THR A 191 -10.75 -22.75 -0.04
C THR A 191 -11.02 -24.16 0.46
N GLY A 192 -10.65 -24.49 1.70
CA GLY A 192 -10.73 -25.84 2.27
C GLY A 192 -9.55 -26.76 1.94
N ASP A 193 -8.71 -26.43 0.94
CA ASP A 193 -7.47 -27.15 0.59
C ASP A 193 -6.32 -26.15 0.39
N ILE A 194 -5.62 -25.88 1.49
CA ILE A 194 -4.54 -24.87 1.55
C ILE A 194 -3.41 -25.21 0.58
N ASP A 195 -3.02 -26.47 0.50
CA ASP A 195 -1.85 -26.86 -0.33
C ASP A 195 -2.20 -26.80 -1.81
N ALA A 196 -3.37 -27.24 -2.23
CA ALA A 196 -3.83 -27.10 -3.59
C ALA A 196 -3.94 -25.62 -4.00
N ALA A 197 -4.53 -24.76 -3.15
CA ALA A 197 -4.67 -23.33 -3.42
C ALA A 197 -3.30 -22.63 -3.52
N ARG A 198 -2.38 -22.95 -2.62
CA ARG A 198 -1.00 -22.45 -2.63
C ARG A 198 -0.25 -22.88 -3.89
N ASN A 199 -0.30 -24.16 -4.25
CA ASN A 199 0.35 -24.70 -5.45
C ASN A 199 -0.22 -24.10 -6.73
N ALA A 200 -1.53 -23.96 -6.83
CA ALA A 200 -2.20 -23.29 -7.94
C ALA A 200 -1.78 -21.80 -8.05
N SER A 201 -1.56 -21.14 -6.92
CA SER A 201 -1.06 -19.77 -6.89
C SER A 201 0.41 -19.70 -7.34
N ILE A 202 1.27 -20.58 -6.84
CA ILE A 202 2.69 -20.69 -7.24
C ILE A 202 2.80 -20.90 -8.75
N ALA A 203 1.99 -21.80 -9.32
CA ALA A 203 2.00 -22.12 -10.75
C ALA A 203 1.71 -20.91 -11.67
N LYS A 204 1.09 -19.85 -11.12
CA LYS A 204 0.84 -18.59 -11.86
C LYS A 204 2.09 -17.69 -11.95
N HIS A 205 3.14 -17.95 -11.16
CA HIS A 205 4.33 -17.13 -11.09
C HIS A 205 5.51 -17.82 -11.79
N PRO A 206 6.03 -17.28 -12.89
CA PRO A 206 7.19 -17.86 -13.59
C PRO A 206 8.42 -18.12 -12.72
N LEU A 207 8.63 -17.33 -11.65
CA LEU A 207 9.71 -17.59 -10.68
C LEU A 207 9.47 -18.81 -9.78
N GLY A 208 8.32 -19.52 -9.92
CA GLY A 208 8.04 -20.79 -9.26
C GLY A 208 7.86 -20.71 -7.75
N ARG A 209 7.56 -19.54 -7.20
CA ARG A 209 7.30 -19.31 -5.77
C ARG A 209 6.42 -18.08 -5.53
N LEU A 210 5.89 -17.98 -4.32
CA LEU A 210 5.30 -16.75 -3.83
C LEU A 210 6.41 -15.81 -3.32
N ALA A 211 6.16 -14.50 -3.38
CA ALA A 211 7.07 -13.53 -2.80
C ALA A 211 6.80 -13.32 -1.30
N SER A 212 7.82 -12.91 -0.59
CA SER A 212 7.70 -12.42 0.79
C SER A 212 7.24 -10.95 0.81
N ALA A 213 6.66 -10.52 1.94
CA ALA A 213 6.33 -9.11 2.16
C ALA A 213 7.57 -8.20 2.09
N GLY A 214 8.74 -8.69 2.51
CA GLY A 214 10.01 -7.95 2.46
C GLY A 214 10.48 -7.65 1.03
N GLU A 215 10.19 -8.53 0.06
CA GLU A 215 10.54 -8.27 -1.35
C GLU A 215 9.72 -7.10 -1.92
N VAL A 216 8.44 -7.00 -1.56
CA VAL A 216 7.59 -5.86 -1.94
C VAL A 216 8.03 -4.59 -1.20
N ALA A 217 8.32 -4.68 0.10
CA ALA A 217 8.81 -3.57 0.92
C ALA A 217 10.09 -2.96 0.34
N SER A 218 10.99 -3.79 -0.21
CA SER A 218 12.23 -3.30 -0.84
C SER A 218 11.97 -2.40 -2.04
N VAL A 219 10.98 -2.74 -2.87
CA VAL A 219 10.56 -1.91 -4.02
C VAL A 219 9.87 -0.62 -3.54
N ILE A 220 9.05 -0.70 -2.50
CA ILE A 220 8.40 0.48 -1.91
C ILE A 220 9.46 1.46 -1.39
N VAL A 221 10.45 0.98 -0.61
CA VAL A 221 11.54 1.82 -0.09
C VAL A 221 12.37 2.43 -1.22
N PHE A 222 12.68 1.66 -2.27
CA PHE A 222 13.34 2.19 -3.46
C PHE A 222 12.56 3.34 -4.09
N LEU A 223 11.26 3.17 -4.33
CA LEU A 223 10.41 4.22 -4.92
C LEU A 223 10.29 5.46 -4.01
N CYS A 224 10.43 5.31 -2.71
CA CYS A 224 10.43 6.41 -1.75
C CYS A 224 11.79 7.12 -1.67
N SER A 225 12.88 6.49 -2.10
CA SER A 225 14.24 7.02 -2.00
C SER A 225 14.59 7.99 -3.13
N ASN A 226 15.73 8.67 -2.98
CA ASN A 226 16.28 9.55 -4.04
C ASN A 226 16.78 8.74 -5.25
N ASP A 227 17.04 7.45 -5.12
CA ASP A 227 17.46 6.59 -6.24
C ASP A 227 16.36 6.46 -7.30
N ALA A 228 15.10 6.74 -6.92
CA ALA A 228 13.94 6.80 -7.80
C ALA A 228 13.51 8.23 -8.18
N SER A 229 14.44 9.21 -8.12
CA SER A 229 14.12 10.64 -8.29
C SER A 229 13.50 10.99 -9.65
N PHE A 230 13.72 10.18 -10.68
CA PHE A 230 13.15 10.37 -12.02
C PHE A 230 12.02 9.38 -12.36
N ILE A 231 11.46 8.72 -11.32
CA ILE A 231 10.35 7.76 -11.47
C ILE A 231 9.09 8.36 -10.84
N THR A 232 8.09 8.67 -11.67
CA THR A 232 6.77 9.12 -11.23
C THR A 232 5.69 8.63 -12.19
N GLY A 233 4.46 8.40 -11.71
CA GLY A 233 3.32 7.93 -12.49
C GLY A 233 3.37 6.45 -12.88
N GLN A 234 4.35 5.68 -12.38
CA GLN A 234 4.56 4.29 -12.78
C GLN A 234 3.74 3.32 -11.93
N SER A 235 3.33 2.21 -12.56
CA SER A 235 2.78 1.03 -11.90
C SER A 235 3.79 -0.10 -12.00
N VAL A 236 4.52 -0.36 -10.91
CA VAL A 236 5.66 -1.30 -10.88
C VAL A 236 5.17 -2.67 -10.40
N SER A 237 5.22 -3.67 -11.28
CA SER A 237 4.87 -5.05 -10.93
C SER A 237 5.96 -5.70 -10.07
N VAL A 238 5.54 -6.34 -8.95
CA VAL A 238 6.39 -7.16 -8.09
C VAL A 238 5.68 -8.51 -7.94
N ASP A 239 5.71 -9.29 -9.03
CA ASP A 239 4.77 -10.39 -9.25
C ASP A 239 5.43 -11.69 -9.78
N GLY A 240 6.75 -11.77 -9.77
CA GLY A 240 7.47 -12.95 -10.23
C GLY A 240 7.20 -13.32 -11.70
N GLY A 241 6.83 -12.32 -12.52
CA GLY A 241 6.54 -12.48 -13.95
C GLY A 241 5.09 -12.87 -14.26
N ARG A 242 4.18 -12.86 -13.25
CA ARG A 242 2.78 -13.28 -13.46
C ARG A 242 2.04 -12.42 -14.50
N SER A 243 2.32 -11.12 -14.58
CA SER A 243 1.63 -10.18 -15.48
C SER A 243 2.05 -10.26 -16.95
N ILE A 244 3.18 -10.89 -17.25
CA ILE A 244 3.74 -11.00 -18.61
C ILE A 244 3.55 -12.40 -19.22
N ARG A 245 2.74 -13.25 -18.59
CA ARG A 245 2.48 -14.63 -19.00
C ARG A 245 1.14 -14.74 -19.75
#